data_7a9de4de24ef48a065f8ed53179612ad
#
_entry.id   7a9de4de24ef48a065f8ed53179612ad
#
_cell.length_a   1.000
_cell.length_b   1.000
_cell.length_c   1.000
_cell.angle_alpha   90.00
_cell.angle_beta   90.00
_cell.angle_gamma   90.00
#
_symmetry.space_group_name_H-M   'P 1'
#
loop_
_entity.id
_entity.type
_entity.pdbx_description
1 polymer ?
#
loop_
_entity_poly.entity_id
_entity_poly.type
_entity_poly.pdbx_seq_one_letter_code
_entity_poly.pdbx_strand_id
1 'polypeptide(L)'
;MVKRLLSVLVLITIPLSSFSFAVRAYELETEDVVTGGYYLYNFENDLIMAESETDKVIFPASTVKIMTACIALEADIHHDKIITVTAEMLEDYYGVNMRLKAGDKLTYRDLLYALIYGYNDAAYVIALTVCDTPEEFVERMNQKAQELGMTSTTYVNFTGLFEEGMMTTIKDIVTLSKYMAEKEEYMEFVRVFEQ
;
A
#
# COMPACT_ATOMS: atom_id res chain seq x y z
N MET A 1 47.94 -54.20 44.37
CA MET A 1 47.92 -54.14 42.90
C MET A 1 46.66 -53.39 42.46
N VAL A 2 46.78 -52.10 42.26
CA VAL A 2 45.63 -51.28 41.86
C VAL A 2 45.87 -50.87 40.41
N LYS A 3 45.00 -51.39 39.51
CA LYS A 3 45.05 -51.00 38.08
C LYS A 3 44.37 -49.65 37.92
N ARG A 4 45.12 -48.65 37.51
CA ARG A 4 44.63 -47.35 37.07
C ARG A 4 44.03 -47.50 35.67
N LEU A 5 42.70 -47.32 35.55
CA LEU A 5 42.05 -47.08 34.26
C LEU A 5 42.30 -45.61 33.84
N LEU A 6 43.07 -45.44 32.77
CA LEU A 6 43.16 -44.14 32.07
C LEU A 6 41.93 -44.02 31.19
N SER A 7 41.02 -43.13 31.59
CA SER A 7 39.89 -42.71 30.71
C SER A 7 40.42 -41.68 29.72
N VAL A 8 40.52 -42.05 28.44
CA VAL A 8 40.83 -41.12 27.37
C VAL A 8 39.56 -40.39 27.00
N LEU A 9 39.51 -39.12 27.38
CA LEU A 9 38.43 -38.21 26.94
C LEU A 9 38.74 -37.76 25.49
N VAL A 10 38.07 -38.36 24.50
CA VAL A 10 38.16 -37.88 23.10
C VAL A 10 37.20 -36.67 22.97
N LEU A 11 37.78 -35.48 23.00
CA LEU A 11 37.09 -34.23 22.63
C LEU A 11 36.91 -34.23 21.11
N ILE A 12 35.72 -34.56 20.65
CA ILE A 12 35.33 -34.34 19.24
C ILE A 12 35.01 -32.86 19.14
N THR A 13 35.96 -32.06 18.70
CA THR A 13 35.72 -30.71 18.25
C THR A 13 35.04 -30.81 16.87
N ILE A 14 33.73 -30.69 16.84
CA ILE A 14 33.00 -30.45 15.59
C ILE A 14 33.38 -29.03 15.17
N PRO A 15 34.10 -28.83 14.03
CA PRO A 15 34.32 -27.49 13.54
C PRO A 15 32.94 -26.87 13.23
N LEU A 16 32.64 -25.75 13.88
CA LEU A 16 31.51 -24.87 13.50
C LEU A 16 31.87 -24.20 12.17
N SER A 17 32.19 -25.02 11.17
CA SER A 17 32.36 -24.55 9.81
C SER A 17 30.97 -24.40 9.18
N SER A 18 30.46 -23.15 9.26
CA SER A 18 29.74 -22.52 8.15
C SER A 18 28.73 -23.47 7.48
N PHE A 19 27.58 -23.72 8.14
CA PHE A 19 26.36 -23.88 7.39
C PHE A 19 26.01 -22.51 6.83
N SER A 20 26.70 -22.11 5.78
CA SER A 20 26.20 -21.10 4.88
C SER A 20 24.97 -21.73 4.23
N PHE A 21 23.80 -21.45 4.78
CA PHE A 21 22.59 -21.56 4.00
C PHE A 21 22.78 -20.57 2.83
N ALA A 22 23.22 -21.08 1.69
CA ALA A 22 23.09 -20.35 0.46
C ALA A 22 21.56 -20.20 0.25
N VAL A 23 21.04 -19.08 0.68
CA VAL A 23 19.76 -18.60 0.17
C VAL A 23 19.99 -18.48 -1.32
N ARG A 24 19.48 -19.46 -2.06
CA ARG A 24 19.50 -19.42 -3.51
C ARG A 24 18.61 -18.23 -3.87
N ALA A 25 19.24 -17.09 -4.17
CA ALA A 25 18.54 -16.00 -4.79
C ALA A 25 17.82 -16.60 -6.00
N TYR A 26 16.50 -16.57 -5.99
CA TYR A 26 15.71 -16.93 -7.15
C TYR A 26 16.00 -15.81 -8.15
N GLU A 27 16.90 -16.08 -9.10
CA GLU A 27 17.10 -15.22 -10.25
C GLU A 27 15.79 -15.33 -11.07
N LEU A 28 14.90 -14.35 -10.89
CA LEU A 28 13.73 -14.20 -11.75
C LEU A 28 14.29 -13.92 -13.16
N GLU A 29 14.08 -14.83 -14.09
CA GLU A 29 14.30 -14.57 -15.50
C GLU A 29 13.28 -13.50 -15.92
N THR A 30 13.72 -12.24 -15.95
CA THR A 30 12.87 -11.06 -16.15
C THR A 30 12.65 -10.75 -17.63
N GLU A 31 13.16 -11.59 -18.55
CA GLU A 31 13.05 -11.40 -20.00
C GLU A 31 11.60 -11.37 -20.50
N ASP A 32 10.64 -11.94 -19.76
CA ASP A 32 9.22 -12.01 -20.14
C ASP A 32 8.34 -10.93 -19.47
N VAL A 33 8.89 -10.04 -18.64
CA VAL A 33 8.12 -8.97 -17.98
C VAL A 33 7.99 -7.76 -18.90
N VAL A 34 6.95 -7.75 -19.71
CA VAL A 34 6.62 -6.62 -20.62
C VAL A 34 5.91 -5.54 -19.83
N THR A 35 6.62 -4.81 -18.97
CA THR A 35 6.09 -3.66 -18.23
C THR A 35 6.99 -2.44 -18.37
N GLY A 36 6.44 -1.27 -18.06
CA GLY A 36 7.23 -0.03 -17.99
C GLY A 36 8.20 0.03 -16.81
N GLY A 37 8.12 -0.94 -15.88
CA GLY A 37 8.95 -1.10 -14.70
C GLY A 37 8.29 -2.03 -13.68
N TYR A 38 9.05 -2.52 -12.72
CA TYR A 38 8.56 -3.36 -11.64
C TYR A 38 9.41 -3.22 -10.38
N TYR A 39 8.80 -3.61 -9.24
CA TYR A 39 9.45 -3.70 -7.94
C TYR A 39 8.85 -4.88 -7.18
N LEU A 40 9.66 -5.91 -6.92
CA LEU A 40 9.27 -7.07 -6.12
C LEU A 40 9.96 -6.98 -4.75
N TYR A 41 9.16 -6.91 -3.71
CA TYR A 41 9.63 -6.70 -2.35
C TYR A 41 9.01 -7.71 -1.39
N ASN A 42 9.84 -8.25 -0.50
CA ASN A 42 9.39 -9.11 0.58
C ASN A 42 9.33 -8.30 1.88
N PHE A 43 8.11 -8.11 2.41
CA PHE A 43 7.86 -7.36 3.64
C PHE A 43 8.35 -8.06 4.91
N GLU A 44 8.41 -9.40 4.93
CA GLU A 44 8.79 -10.15 6.13
C GLU A 44 10.26 -9.96 6.50
N ASN A 45 11.13 -9.83 5.52
CA ASN A 45 12.58 -9.73 5.73
C ASN A 45 13.21 -8.47 5.15
N ASP A 46 12.38 -7.48 4.77
CA ASP A 46 12.81 -6.18 4.21
C ASP A 46 13.77 -6.33 3.03
N LEU A 47 13.45 -7.25 2.11
CA LEU A 47 14.32 -7.59 0.99
C LEU A 47 13.72 -7.17 -0.35
N ILE A 48 14.50 -6.40 -1.14
CA ILE A 48 14.22 -6.18 -2.56
C ILE A 48 14.64 -7.45 -3.30
N MET A 49 13.69 -8.13 -3.91
CA MET A 49 13.92 -9.36 -4.66
C MET A 49 14.27 -9.07 -6.13
N ALA A 50 13.61 -8.07 -6.73
CA ALA A 50 13.89 -7.62 -8.07
C ALA A 50 13.31 -6.23 -8.32
N GLU A 51 13.96 -5.41 -9.13
CA GLU A 51 13.47 -4.09 -9.52
C GLU A 51 13.96 -3.68 -10.90
N SER A 52 13.20 -2.86 -11.62
CA SER A 52 13.58 -2.26 -12.89
C SER A 52 12.80 -0.98 -13.13
N GLU A 53 13.46 0.03 -13.71
CA GLU A 53 12.85 1.32 -14.12
C GLU A 53 12.04 2.01 -13.00
N THR A 54 12.45 1.84 -11.72
CA THR A 54 11.66 2.25 -10.55
C THR A 54 11.54 3.76 -10.39
N ASP A 55 12.49 4.54 -10.91
CA ASP A 55 12.51 6.01 -10.88
C ASP A 55 11.83 6.64 -12.12
N LYS A 56 11.37 5.81 -13.08
CA LYS A 56 10.66 6.30 -14.25
C LYS A 56 9.31 6.88 -13.87
N VAL A 57 9.05 8.11 -14.36
CA VAL A 57 7.76 8.76 -14.15
C VAL A 57 6.67 8.03 -14.94
N ILE A 58 5.61 7.70 -14.25
CA ILE A 58 4.44 6.99 -14.79
C ILE A 58 3.15 7.67 -14.33
N PHE A 59 2.05 7.36 -15.02
CA PHE A 59 0.71 7.70 -14.57
C PHE A 59 0.26 6.65 -13.51
N PRO A 60 -0.17 7.08 -12.30
CA PRO A 60 -0.45 6.16 -11.19
C PRO A 60 -1.72 5.32 -11.38
N ALA A 61 -2.68 5.77 -12.18
CA ALA A 61 -4.01 5.17 -12.28
C ALA A 61 -4.62 4.94 -10.86
N SER A 62 -5.39 3.85 -10.68
CA SER A 62 -6.08 3.56 -9.40
C SER A 62 -5.16 3.26 -8.22
N THR A 63 -3.84 3.19 -8.38
CA THR A 63 -2.92 3.12 -7.22
C THR A 63 -2.99 4.39 -6.36
N VAL A 64 -3.53 5.49 -6.90
CA VAL A 64 -3.87 6.73 -6.15
C VAL A 64 -4.74 6.42 -4.92
N LYS A 65 -5.62 5.42 -5.00
CA LYS A 65 -6.52 5.06 -3.90
C LYS A 65 -5.80 4.56 -2.65
N ILE A 66 -4.54 4.16 -2.75
CA ILE A 66 -3.70 3.87 -1.57
C ILE A 66 -3.47 5.15 -0.76
N MET A 67 -3.16 6.28 -1.44
CA MET A 67 -3.02 7.58 -0.77
C MET A 67 -4.38 8.09 -0.27
N THR A 68 -5.46 7.90 -1.04
CA THR A 68 -6.81 8.25 -0.60
C THR A 68 -7.18 7.50 0.68
N ALA A 69 -6.88 6.21 0.77
CA ALA A 69 -7.07 5.41 1.98
C ALA A 69 -6.17 5.89 3.13
N CYS A 70 -4.94 6.31 2.83
CA CYS A 70 -4.03 6.88 3.83
C CYS A 70 -4.64 8.11 4.50
N ILE A 71 -5.08 9.10 3.73
CA ILE A 71 -5.71 10.32 4.26
C ILE A 71 -7.02 10.00 4.98
N ALA A 72 -7.80 9.05 4.46
CA ALA A 72 -9.06 8.63 5.05
C ALA A 72 -8.88 7.97 6.43
N LEU A 73 -7.86 7.13 6.60
CA LEU A 73 -7.55 6.45 7.87
C LEU A 73 -6.87 7.37 8.89
N GLU A 74 -6.18 8.41 8.42
CA GLU A 74 -5.59 9.42 9.31
C GLU A 74 -6.58 10.51 9.73
N ALA A 75 -7.77 10.52 9.14
CA ALA A 75 -8.86 11.39 9.58
C ALA A 75 -9.43 10.88 10.91
N ASP A 76 -9.69 11.80 11.85
CA ASP A 76 -10.31 11.47 13.15
C ASP A 76 -11.82 11.20 12.99
N ILE A 77 -12.15 10.16 12.22
CA ILE A 77 -13.53 9.74 11.94
C ILE A 77 -13.75 8.33 12.45
N HIS A 78 -14.64 8.17 13.41
CA HIS A 78 -14.98 6.85 13.94
C HIS A 78 -15.60 5.97 12.85
N HIS A 79 -15.13 4.73 12.73
CA HIS A 79 -15.51 3.80 11.65
C HIS A 79 -17.00 3.46 11.62
N ASP A 80 -17.67 3.45 12.76
CA ASP A 80 -19.12 3.19 12.84
C ASP A 80 -19.98 4.45 12.61
N LYS A 81 -19.33 5.63 12.34
CA LYS A 81 -20.04 6.84 11.98
C LYS A 81 -20.85 6.61 10.71
N ILE A 82 -22.14 6.88 10.79
CA ILE A 82 -23.03 6.82 9.62
C ILE A 82 -22.82 8.07 8.77
N ILE A 83 -22.43 7.86 7.54
CA ILE A 83 -22.33 8.89 6.50
C ILE A 83 -23.60 8.82 5.65
N THR A 84 -24.27 9.95 5.49
CA THR A 84 -25.37 10.07 4.56
C THR A 84 -24.85 10.67 3.27
N VAL A 85 -24.95 9.94 2.19
CA VAL A 85 -24.50 10.38 0.86
C VAL A 85 -25.37 11.55 0.41
N THR A 86 -24.75 12.64 -0.01
CA THR A 86 -25.43 13.81 -0.59
C THR A 86 -25.35 13.80 -2.10
N ALA A 87 -26.18 14.59 -2.78
CA ALA A 87 -26.11 14.73 -4.23
C ALA A 87 -24.75 15.33 -4.66
N GLU A 88 -24.25 16.32 -3.90
CA GLU A 88 -22.97 16.99 -4.12
C GLU A 88 -21.78 16.02 -4.12
N MET A 89 -21.78 15.03 -3.22
CA MET A 89 -20.75 13.98 -3.17
C MET A 89 -20.72 13.10 -4.41
N LEU A 90 -21.70 13.20 -5.29
CA LEU A 90 -21.87 12.35 -6.48
C LEU A 90 -21.90 13.15 -7.80
N GLU A 91 -21.62 14.46 -7.79
CA GLU A 91 -21.78 15.29 -9.00
C GLU A 91 -20.75 14.95 -10.07
N ASP A 92 -19.50 14.70 -9.69
CA ASP A 92 -18.37 14.59 -10.63
C ASP A 92 -17.75 13.19 -10.71
N TYR A 93 -18.37 12.17 -10.05
CA TYR A 93 -17.78 10.84 -10.12
C TYR A 93 -18.12 10.13 -11.44
N TYR A 94 -17.15 9.39 -11.97
CA TYR A 94 -17.33 8.47 -13.10
C TYR A 94 -16.36 7.27 -12.98
N GLY A 95 -16.49 6.32 -13.91
CA GLY A 95 -15.68 5.09 -13.90
C GLY A 95 -16.29 4.00 -13.02
N VAL A 96 -15.43 3.14 -12.43
CA VAL A 96 -15.87 2.01 -11.60
C VAL A 96 -16.54 2.53 -10.32
N ASN A 97 -17.78 2.11 -10.06
CA ASN A 97 -18.55 2.59 -8.93
C ASN A 97 -19.52 1.52 -8.41
N MET A 98 -19.94 1.63 -7.15
CA MET A 98 -20.95 0.76 -6.52
C MET A 98 -22.38 1.29 -6.65
N ARG A 99 -22.59 2.39 -7.39
CA ARG A 99 -23.88 3.03 -7.67
C ARG A 99 -24.55 3.64 -6.44
N LEU A 100 -23.77 4.34 -5.62
CA LEU A 100 -24.32 5.12 -4.51
C LEU A 100 -25.31 6.17 -5.01
N LYS A 101 -26.30 6.47 -4.17
CA LYS A 101 -27.34 7.46 -4.45
C LYS A 101 -27.44 8.44 -3.29
N ALA A 102 -27.86 9.66 -3.59
CA ALA A 102 -28.19 10.63 -2.55
C ALA A 102 -29.27 10.04 -1.62
N GLY A 103 -29.00 10.12 -0.31
CA GLY A 103 -29.83 9.54 0.74
C GLY A 103 -29.38 8.16 1.23
N ASP A 104 -28.46 7.48 0.55
CA ASP A 104 -27.88 6.24 1.03
C ASP A 104 -27.12 6.50 2.33
N LYS A 105 -27.14 5.51 3.23
CA LYS A 105 -26.50 5.58 4.53
C LYS A 105 -25.56 4.38 4.70
N LEU A 106 -24.28 4.67 4.84
CA LEU A 106 -23.23 3.67 5.04
C LEU A 106 -22.41 4.04 6.27
N THR A 107 -21.81 3.06 6.91
CA THR A 107 -20.76 3.37 7.90
C THR A 107 -19.50 3.87 7.18
N TYR A 108 -18.70 4.66 7.88
CA TYR A 108 -17.40 5.07 7.34
C TYR A 108 -16.52 3.85 7.01
N ARG A 109 -16.65 2.78 7.79
CA ARG A 109 -16.02 1.46 7.55
C ARG A 109 -16.44 0.87 6.19
N ASP A 110 -17.75 0.87 5.87
CA ASP A 110 -18.23 0.33 4.58
C ASP A 110 -17.66 1.12 3.40
N LEU A 111 -17.52 2.44 3.56
CA LEU A 111 -16.91 3.31 2.54
C LEU A 111 -15.41 3.03 2.38
N LEU A 112 -14.68 2.75 3.46
CA LEU A 112 -13.27 2.35 3.39
C LEU A 112 -13.10 1.00 2.67
N TYR A 113 -13.94 0.00 2.93
CA TYR A 113 -13.96 -1.24 2.16
C TYR A 113 -14.24 -0.98 0.68
N ALA A 114 -15.23 -0.17 0.38
CA ALA A 114 -15.59 0.18 -1.00
C ALA A 114 -14.44 0.91 -1.73
N LEU A 115 -13.75 1.82 -1.05
CA LEU A 115 -12.56 2.50 -1.58
C LEU A 115 -11.44 1.50 -1.92
N ILE A 116 -11.11 0.61 -0.99
CA ILE A 116 -10.04 -0.38 -1.16
C ILE A 116 -10.41 -1.40 -2.24
N TYR A 117 -11.68 -1.71 -2.39
CA TYR A 117 -12.18 -2.52 -3.51
C TYR A 117 -12.03 -1.81 -4.87
N GLY A 118 -11.95 -0.48 -4.88
CA GLY A 118 -11.66 0.31 -6.07
C GLY A 118 -12.79 1.22 -6.58
N TYR A 119 -13.86 1.40 -5.82
CA TYR A 119 -15.01 2.21 -6.24
C TYR A 119 -14.74 3.71 -6.14
N ASN A 120 -14.99 4.43 -7.22
CA ASN A 120 -14.74 5.86 -7.32
C ASN A 120 -15.76 6.70 -6.54
N ASP A 121 -17.04 6.32 -6.56
CA ASP A 121 -18.08 7.00 -5.78
C ASP A 121 -17.79 6.95 -4.27
N ALA A 122 -17.25 5.83 -3.75
CA ALA A 122 -16.79 5.75 -2.38
C ALA A 122 -15.63 6.71 -2.10
N ALA A 123 -14.68 6.87 -3.05
CA ALA A 123 -13.58 7.82 -2.92
C ALA A 123 -14.09 9.26 -2.81
N TYR A 124 -15.08 9.65 -3.62
CA TYR A 124 -15.72 10.99 -3.55
C TYR A 124 -16.44 11.21 -2.23
N VAL A 125 -17.25 10.24 -1.77
CA VAL A 125 -17.95 10.33 -0.49
C VAL A 125 -16.96 10.46 0.66
N ILE A 126 -15.86 9.71 0.65
CA ILE A 126 -14.79 9.81 1.65
C ILE A 126 -14.14 11.18 1.59
N ALA A 127 -13.71 11.64 0.41
CA ALA A 127 -13.02 12.91 0.27
C ALA A 127 -13.85 14.08 0.83
N LEU A 128 -15.14 14.15 0.48
CA LEU A 128 -16.07 15.18 0.95
C LEU A 128 -16.61 14.93 2.39
N THR A 129 -16.29 13.79 2.99
CA THR A 129 -16.53 13.54 4.42
C THR A 129 -15.35 14.01 5.27
N VAL A 130 -14.13 13.96 4.72
CA VAL A 130 -12.87 14.30 5.39
C VAL A 130 -12.53 15.79 5.22
N CYS A 131 -12.86 16.37 4.07
CA CYS A 131 -12.57 17.75 3.71
C CYS A 131 -13.82 18.45 3.20
N ASP A 132 -13.82 19.78 3.23
CA ASP A 132 -14.93 20.58 2.73
C ASP A 132 -14.96 20.63 1.19
N THR A 133 -13.80 20.45 0.54
CA THR A 133 -13.69 20.48 -0.93
C THR A 133 -12.77 19.37 -1.46
N PRO A 134 -12.96 18.93 -2.73
CA PRO A 134 -12.05 18.02 -3.40
C PRO A 134 -10.60 18.52 -3.44
N GLU A 135 -10.42 19.81 -3.66
CA GLU A 135 -9.09 20.44 -3.76
C GLU A 135 -8.34 20.36 -2.44
N GLU A 136 -9.01 20.59 -1.31
CA GLU A 136 -8.43 20.45 0.02
C GLU A 136 -7.96 19.00 0.27
N PHE A 137 -8.74 18.01 -0.16
CA PHE A 137 -8.35 16.61 -0.02
C PHE A 137 -7.09 16.31 -0.85
N VAL A 138 -7.04 16.78 -2.09
CA VAL A 138 -5.87 16.63 -2.98
C VAL A 138 -4.65 17.34 -2.40
N GLU A 139 -4.81 18.52 -1.81
CA GLU A 139 -3.73 19.22 -1.12
C GLU A 139 -3.15 18.37 0.03
N ARG A 140 -4.00 17.76 0.86
CA ARG A 140 -3.56 16.84 1.92
C ARG A 140 -2.83 15.61 1.36
N MET A 141 -3.27 15.05 0.24
CA MET A 141 -2.57 13.94 -0.43
C MET A 141 -1.16 14.36 -0.85
N ASN A 142 -1.00 15.55 -1.44
CA ASN A 142 0.30 16.05 -1.87
C ASN A 142 1.21 16.41 -0.67
N GLN A 143 0.65 16.95 0.40
CA GLN A 143 1.39 17.19 1.66
C GLN A 143 1.90 15.86 2.23
N LYS A 144 1.05 14.82 2.30
CA LYS A 144 1.44 13.49 2.76
C LYS A 144 2.52 12.86 1.87
N ALA A 145 2.42 13.03 0.56
CA ALA A 145 3.46 12.56 -0.36
C ALA A 145 4.82 13.20 -0.04
N GLN A 146 4.86 14.51 0.23
CA GLN A 146 6.08 15.21 0.63
C GLN A 146 6.60 14.72 1.99
N GLU A 147 5.73 14.52 2.99
CA GLU A 147 6.10 13.99 4.31
C GLU A 147 6.74 12.60 4.20
N LEU A 148 6.26 11.76 3.27
CA LEU A 148 6.79 10.42 3.02
C LEU A 148 8.04 10.42 2.11
N GLY A 149 8.46 11.58 1.59
CA GLY A 149 9.61 11.68 0.69
C GLY A 149 9.31 11.23 -0.75
N MET A 150 8.05 11.19 -1.16
CA MET A 150 7.61 10.84 -2.52
C MET A 150 7.81 12.03 -3.46
N THR A 151 9.07 12.35 -3.77
CA THR A 151 9.47 13.60 -4.44
C THR A 151 9.11 13.67 -5.93
N SER A 152 8.74 12.55 -6.54
CA SER A 152 8.37 12.44 -7.95
C SER A 152 6.86 12.20 -8.14
N THR A 153 6.07 12.46 -7.09
CA THR A 153 4.63 12.24 -7.09
C THR A 153 3.86 13.56 -7.00
N THR A 154 2.86 13.70 -7.88
CA THR A 154 1.86 14.76 -7.82
C THR A 154 0.48 14.15 -8.03
N TYR A 155 -0.42 14.40 -7.10
CA TYR A 155 -1.84 14.04 -7.18
C TYR A 155 -2.64 15.25 -7.63
N VAL A 156 -3.60 15.05 -8.55
CA VAL A 156 -4.56 16.07 -8.99
C VAL A 156 -6.01 15.64 -8.75
N ASN A 157 -6.23 14.35 -8.48
CA ASN A 157 -7.49 13.82 -7.96
C ASN A 157 -7.21 12.61 -7.05
N PHE A 158 -8.24 12.10 -6.39
CA PHE A 158 -8.19 11.02 -5.40
C PHE A 158 -8.76 9.69 -5.90
N THR A 159 -9.06 9.59 -7.18
CA THR A 159 -9.60 8.37 -7.80
C THR A 159 -8.61 7.65 -8.70
N GLY A 160 -7.66 8.39 -9.27
CA GLY A 160 -6.71 7.89 -10.26
C GLY A 160 -7.28 7.86 -11.68
N LEU A 161 -8.37 8.55 -11.95
CA LEU A 161 -8.82 8.83 -13.31
C LEU A 161 -7.81 9.76 -14.00
N PHE A 162 -7.66 9.59 -15.29
CA PHE A 162 -6.68 10.37 -16.04
C PHE A 162 -6.95 11.86 -15.95
N GLU A 163 -5.94 12.59 -15.52
CA GLU A 163 -5.95 14.04 -15.46
C GLU A 163 -4.52 14.54 -15.67
N GLU A 164 -4.36 15.63 -16.45
CA GLU A 164 -3.06 16.19 -16.76
C GLU A 164 -2.36 16.69 -15.48
N GLY A 165 -1.06 16.44 -15.39
CA GLY A 165 -0.26 16.80 -14.21
C GLY A 165 -0.16 15.72 -13.15
N MET A 166 -0.99 14.67 -13.20
CA MET A 166 -0.88 13.54 -12.29
C MET A 166 0.30 12.65 -12.67
N MET A 167 1.22 12.44 -11.74
CA MET A 167 2.41 11.62 -11.96
C MET A 167 2.88 10.94 -10.68
N THR A 168 3.63 9.87 -10.84
CA THR A 168 4.33 9.16 -9.77
C THR A 168 5.48 8.33 -10.33
N THR A 169 6.19 7.61 -9.46
CA THR A 169 7.15 6.55 -9.81
C THR A 169 6.81 5.27 -9.07
N ILE A 170 7.31 4.13 -9.55
CA ILE A 170 7.15 2.85 -8.84
C ILE A 170 7.77 2.95 -7.44
N LYS A 171 8.91 3.61 -7.32
CA LYS A 171 9.59 3.83 -6.04
C LYS A 171 8.75 4.60 -5.04
N ASP A 172 8.07 5.67 -5.48
CA ASP A 172 7.18 6.44 -4.62
C ASP A 172 5.94 5.61 -4.21
N ILE A 173 5.35 4.83 -5.15
CA ILE A 173 4.25 3.92 -4.81
C ILE A 173 4.69 2.88 -3.77
N VAL A 174 5.89 2.32 -3.89
CA VAL A 174 6.44 1.38 -2.91
C VAL A 174 6.65 2.05 -1.55
N THR A 175 7.13 3.30 -1.52
CA THR A 175 7.27 4.07 -0.29
C THR A 175 5.93 4.20 0.44
N LEU A 176 4.88 4.59 -0.29
CA LEU A 176 3.53 4.67 0.26
C LEU A 176 3.01 3.30 0.70
N SER A 177 3.24 2.25 -0.10
CA SER A 177 2.78 0.90 0.21
C SER A 177 3.44 0.35 1.47
N LYS A 178 4.73 0.61 1.68
CA LYS A 178 5.44 0.24 2.92
C LYS A 178 4.83 0.96 4.12
N TYR A 179 4.64 2.27 4.03
CA TYR A 179 4.01 3.06 5.09
C TYR A 179 2.62 2.54 5.46
N MET A 180 1.82 2.18 4.46
CA MET A 180 0.47 1.65 4.68
C MET A 180 0.48 0.21 5.23
N ALA A 181 1.42 -0.62 4.81
CA ALA A 181 1.54 -2.00 5.31
C ALA A 181 1.90 -2.08 6.81
N GLU A 182 2.52 -1.05 7.37
CA GLU A 182 2.80 -0.94 8.80
C GLU A 182 1.55 -0.54 9.63
N LYS A 183 0.50 -0.06 8.98
CA LYS A 183 -0.77 0.28 9.64
C LYS A 183 -1.64 -0.97 9.75
N GLU A 184 -1.77 -1.54 10.95
CA GLU A 184 -2.58 -2.74 11.18
C GLU A 184 -4.03 -2.52 10.74
N GLU A 185 -4.57 -1.33 10.98
CA GLU A 185 -5.91 -0.93 10.57
C GLU A 185 -6.11 -1.02 9.04
N TYR A 186 -5.16 -0.54 8.24
CA TYR A 186 -5.21 -0.69 6.78
C TYR A 186 -5.16 -2.17 6.37
N MET A 187 -4.30 -2.95 7.02
CA MET A 187 -4.15 -4.36 6.73
C MET A 187 -5.40 -5.17 7.08
N GLU A 188 -6.20 -4.77 8.08
CA GLU A 188 -7.51 -5.38 8.34
C GLU A 188 -8.44 -5.27 7.12
N PHE A 189 -8.50 -4.11 6.47
CA PHE A 189 -9.31 -3.90 5.28
C PHE A 189 -8.81 -4.71 4.08
N VAL A 190 -7.50 -4.84 3.91
CA VAL A 190 -6.89 -5.57 2.79
C VAL A 190 -7.07 -7.08 2.94
N ARG A 191 -6.93 -7.64 4.15
CA ARG A 191 -7.03 -9.09 4.43
C ARG A 191 -8.40 -9.71 4.17
N VAL A 192 -9.46 -8.91 4.08
CA VAL A 192 -10.81 -9.42 3.74
C VAL A 192 -10.84 -10.11 2.37
N PHE A 193 -9.90 -9.80 1.49
CA PHE A 193 -9.78 -10.42 0.16
C PHE A 193 -8.97 -11.74 0.15
N GLU A 194 -8.46 -12.18 1.30
CA GLU A 194 -7.69 -13.42 1.43
C GLU A 194 -8.56 -14.64 1.81
N GLN A 195 -9.89 -14.49 1.94
CA GLN A 195 -10.81 -15.55 2.37
C GLN A 195 -11.53 -16.22 1.21
#